data_e71bcfde8cd9e5ad014eff6c846f40e0
#
_entry.id   e71bcfde8cd9e5ad014eff6c846f40e0
#
_cell.length_a   1.000
_cell.length_b   1.000
_cell.length_c   1.000
_cell.angle_alpha   90.00
_cell.angle_beta   90.00
_cell.angle_gamma   90.00
#
_symmetry.space_group_name_H-M   'P 1'
#
loop_
_entity.id
_entity.type
_entity.pdbx_description
1 polymer ?
#
loop_
_entity_poly.entity_id
_entity_poly.type
_entity_poly.pdbx_seq_one_letter_code
_entity_poly.pdbx_strand_id
1 'polypeptide(L)'
;MSSLSSNSDLEINEDISKNEKERHSKNSKKSKNKKKEKNSILYNNNFHKNKYPLNLGATRNCLYIENYPYISIGRNINLPLLAILSMCCTYIFIHYFFFLDAGPFLQKIFNYSFLVYIISHTFSIFLNPGIPPYKYNKKVKDDLLSKSLNNLDCSRCKICNLNYKLVDKIGHCEKCEICYFGYDHHCIWMGHCVGRDNGIFFVLFIMATFIFILICFAMILVKIIKYLLIKNKY
;
A
#
# COMPACT_ATOMS: atom_id res chain seq x y z
N MET A 1 7.55 51.06 -41.70
CA MET A 1 6.38 50.15 -41.68
C MET A 1 6.86 48.72 -41.54
N SER A 2 7.33 48.28 -40.33
CA SER A 2 7.77 46.89 -40.11
C SER A 2 7.78 46.48 -38.60
N SER A 3 6.75 46.89 -37.83
CA SER A 3 6.67 46.53 -36.40
C SER A 3 5.27 46.05 -35.94
N LEU A 4 4.34 45.75 -36.87
CA LEU A 4 2.99 45.32 -36.52
C LEU A 4 2.69 43.83 -36.78
N SER A 5 3.61 43.05 -37.37
CA SER A 5 3.36 41.62 -37.67
C SER A 5 3.81 40.65 -36.57
N SER A 6 4.64 41.07 -35.61
CA SER A 6 5.19 40.15 -34.58
C SER A 6 4.29 39.90 -33.35
N ASN A 7 3.33 40.80 -33.09
CA ASN A 7 2.45 40.61 -31.90
C ASN A 7 1.25 39.67 -32.19
N SER A 8 0.75 39.66 -33.41
CA SER A 8 -0.37 38.76 -33.82
C SER A 8 0.04 37.28 -33.84
N ASP A 9 1.28 36.98 -34.22
CA ASP A 9 1.78 35.60 -34.30
C ASP A 9 2.08 35.02 -32.90
N LEU A 10 2.42 35.87 -31.93
CA LEU A 10 2.61 35.49 -30.52
C LEU A 10 1.28 35.19 -29.83
N GLU A 11 0.24 35.97 -30.02
CA GLU A 11 -1.10 35.72 -29.46
C GLU A 11 -1.73 34.46 -30.04
N ILE A 12 -1.59 34.22 -31.36
CA ILE A 12 -2.12 33.00 -32.02
C ILE A 12 -1.41 31.76 -31.47
N ASN A 13 -0.10 31.80 -31.21
CA ASN A 13 0.64 30.66 -30.66
C ASN A 13 0.29 30.37 -29.17
N GLU A 14 -0.01 31.41 -28.37
CA GLU A 14 -0.49 31.22 -26.99
C GLU A 14 -1.86 30.59 -26.92
N ASP A 15 -2.78 30.98 -27.78
CA ASP A 15 -4.13 30.42 -27.85
C ASP A 15 -4.15 29.00 -28.41
N ILE A 16 -3.29 28.63 -29.34
CA ILE A 16 -3.10 27.26 -29.80
C ILE A 16 -2.55 26.39 -28.63
N SER A 17 -1.56 26.88 -27.92
CA SER A 17 -0.97 26.16 -26.76
C SER A 17 -1.99 25.98 -25.61
N LYS A 18 -2.84 26.97 -25.32
CA LYS A 18 -3.93 26.86 -24.34
C LYS A 18 -4.99 25.83 -24.78
N ASN A 19 -5.40 25.87 -26.05
CA ASN A 19 -6.36 24.92 -26.60
C ASN A 19 -5.86 23.48 -26.62
N GLU A 20 -4.58 23.25 -26.91
CA GLU A 20 -3.97 21.90 -26.83
C GLU A 20 -3.90 21.37 -25.39
N LYS A 21 -3.52 22.21 -24.43
CA LYS A 21 -3.52 21.85 -22.99
C LYS A 21 -4.92 21.51 -22.48
N GLU A 22 -5.94 22.26 -22.90
CA GLU A 22 -7.34 21.95 -22.57
C GLU A 22 -7.83 20.66 -23.22
N ARG A 23 -7.48 20.40 -24.48
CA ARG A 23 -7.82 19.14 -25.18
C ARG A 23 -7.14 17.94 -24.53
N HIS A 24 -5.86 18.04 -24.15
CA HIS A 24 -5.15 17.00 -23.40
C HIS A 24 -5.77 16.76 -22.03
N SER A 25 -6.16 17.81 -21.30
CA SER A 25 -6.86 17.70 -20.02
C SER A 25 -8.24 17.05 -20.17
N LYS A 26 -9.04 17.43 -21.17
CA LYS A 26 -10.36 16.85 -21.44
C LYS A 26 -10.26 15.38 -21.87
N ASN A 27 -9.28 15.03 -22.71
CA ASN A 27 -9.03 13.65 -23.12
C ASN A 27 -8.55 12.77 -21.98
N SER A 28 -7.67 13.28 -21.10
CA SER A 28 -7.22 12.59 -19.89
C SER A 28 -8.38 12.35 -18.90
N LYS A 29 -9.27 13.35 -18.71
CA LYS A 29 -10.47 13.19 -17.87
C LYS A 29 -11.46 12.19 -18.47
N LYS A 30 -11.65 12.19 -19.79
CA LYS A 30 -12.54 11.24 -20.49
C LYS A 30 -12.03 9.80 -20.45
N SER A 31 -10.71 9.61 -20.58
CA SER A 31 -10.04 8.32 -20.42
C SER A 31 -10.15 7.79 -18.99
N LYS A 32 -9.90 8.66 -17.97
CA LYS A 32 -10.06 8.30 -16.56
C LYS A 32 -11.51 7.94 -16.21
N ASN A 33 -12.49 8.65 -16.74
CA ASN A 33 -13.91 8.34 -16.53
C ASN A 33 -14.33 7.03 -17.20
N LYS A 34 -13.87 6.76 -18.42
CA LYS A 34 -14.12 5.49 -19.12
C LYS A 34 -13.49 4.29 -18.38
N LYS A 35 -12.30 4.48 -17.81
CA LYS A 35 -11.63 3.47 -16.99
C LYS A 35 -12.34 3.25 -15.65
N LYS A 36 -12.83 4.32 -15.00
CA LYS A 36 -13.67 4.25 -13.77
C LYS A 36 -14.98 3.50 -14.02
N GLU A 37 -15.66 3.77 -15.13
CA GLU A 37 -16.90 3.11 -15.50
C GLU A 37 -16.67 1.62 -15.84
N LYS A 38 -15.60 1.28 -16.56
CA LYS A 38 -15.24 -0.10 -16.88
C LYS A 38 -14.88 -0.89 -15.60
N ASN A 39 -14.19 -0.27 -14.64
CA ASN A 39 -13.86 -0.91 -13.36
C ASN A 39 -15.08 -1.09 -12.47
N SER A 40 -16.03 -0.15 -12.45
CA SER A 40 -17.31 -0.29 -11.72
C SER A 40 -18.19 -1.40 -12.32
N ILE A 41 -18.21 -1.55 -13.64
CA ILE A 41 -18.90 -2.63 -14.34
C ILE A 41 -18.22 -3.97 -14.08
N LEU A 42 -16.88 -4.02 -14.08
CA LEU A 42 -16.10 -5.24 -13.76
C LEU A 42 -16.32 -5.67 -12.31
N TYR A 43 -16.33 -4.73 -11.39
CA TYR A 43 -16.62 -4.96 -9.97
C TYR A 43 -18.05 -5.53 -9.80
N ASN A 44 -19.06 -4.93 -10.46
CA ASN A 44 -20.45 -5.41 -10.41
C ASN A 44 -20.66 -6.76 -11.09
N ASN A 45 -20.12 -6.99 -12.29
CA ASN A 45 -20.33 -8.23 -13.04
C ASN A 45 -19.64 -9.44 -12.42
N ASN A 46 -18.47 -9.24 -11.79
CA ASN A 46 -17.74 -10.29 -11.09
C ASN A 46 -18.38 -10.61 -9.72
N PHE A 47 -19.03 -9.63 -9.08
CA PHE A 47 -19.81 -9.85 -7.88
C PHE A 47 -21.06 -10.73 -8.11
N HIS A 48 -21.59 -10.81 -9.33
CA HIS A 48 -22.73 -11.66 -9.65
C HIS A 48 -22.38 -13.17 -9.80
N LYS A 49 -21.10 -13.54 -9.97
CA LYS A 49 -20.67 -14.91 -10.23
C LYS A 49 -20.21 -15.71 -8.99
N ASN A 50 -20.50 -15.26 -7.77
CA ASN A 50 -20.09 -15.92 -6.51
C ASN A 50 -18.60 -16.26 -6.40
N LYS A 51 -17.73 -15.67 -7.22
CA LYS A 51 -16.29 -15.92 -7.21
C LYS A 51 -15.53 -14.61 -7.32
N TYR A 52 -14.58 -14.39 -6.41
CA TYR A 52 -13.68 -13.25 -6.55
C TYR A 52 -12.84 -13.39 -7.81
N PRO A 53 -12.72 -12.32 -8.61
CA PRO A 53 -11.79 -12.31 -9.73
C PRO A 53 -10.35 -12.34 -9.23
N LEU A 54 -9.47 -13.00 -9.99
CA LEU A 54 -8.03 -13.01 -9.73
C LEU A 54 -7.45 -11.59 -9.59
N ASN A 55 -7.96 -10.65 -10.39
CA ASN A 55 -7.60 -9.25 -10.34
C ASN A 55 -8.81 -8.42 -9.93
N LEU A 56 -8.68 -7.63 -8.87
CA LEU A 56 -9.69 -6.70 -8.41
C LEU A 56 -9.04 -5.32 -8.31
N GLY A 57 -9.49 -4.37 -9.14
CA GLY A 57 -8.82 -3.09 -9.30
C GLY A 57 -7.38 -3.27 -9.78
N ALA A 58 -6.43 -2.73 -9.04
CA ALA A 58 -5.00 -2.87 -9.29
C ALA A 58 -4.32 -3.95 -8.43
N THR A 59 -5.09 -4.75 -7.69
CA THR A 59 -4.59 -5.84 -6.84
C THR A 59 -4.76 -7.19 -7.48
N ARG A 60 -3.81 -8.11 -7.22
CA ARG A 60 -3.88 -9.49 -7.64
C ARG A 60 -4.11 -10.39 -6.43
N ASN A 61 -5.22 -11.13 -6.42
CA ASN A 61 -5.59 -12.04 -5.34
C ASN A 61 -5.18 -13.45 -5.69
N CYS A 62 -4.44 -14.12 -4.80
CA CYS A 62 -3.78 -15.39 -5.13
C CYS A 62 -4.36 -16.60 -4.37
N LEU A 63 -4.59 -16.46 -3.07
CA LEU A 63 -5.10 -17.56 -2.23
C LEU A 63 -6.49 -17.23 -1.72
N TYR A 64 -7.44 -18.16 -1.90
CA TYR A 64 -8.82 -18.00 -1.46
C TYR A 64 -9.20 -19.12 -0.48
N ILE A 65 -9.82 -18.73 0.65
CA ILE A 65 -10.43 -19.64 1.60
C ILE A 65 -11.89 -19.21 1.72
N GLU A 66 -12.84 -20.14 1.54
CA GLU A 66 -14.29 -19.87 1.57
C GLU A 66 -14.72 -18.67 0.70
N ASN A 67 -14.12 -18.52 -0.48
CA ASN A 67 -14.34 -17.37 -1.38
C ASN A 67 -13.89 -16.01 -0.83
N TYR A 68 -13.02 -15.96 0.19
CA TYR A 68 -12.38 -14.75 0.68
C TYR A 68 -10.88 -14.77 0.29
N PRO A 69 -10.34 -13.69 -0.30
CA PRO A 69 -8.93 -13.63 -0.64
C PRO A 69 -8.10 -13.46 0.62
N TYR A 70 -7.20 -14.39 0.90
CA TYR A 70 -6.24 -14.28 2.01
C TYR A 70 -4.95 -13.60 1.59
N ILE A 71 -4.48 -13.91 0.39
CA ILE A 71 -3.27 -13.31 -0.18
C ILE A 71 -3.68 -12.35 -1.27
N SER A 72 -3.21 -11.10 -1.13
CA SER A 72 -3.44 -10.02 -2.08
C SER A 72 -2.13 -9.30 -2.35
N ILE A 73 -1.74 -9.20 -3.61
CA ILE A 73 -0.51 -8.53 -4.03
C ILE A 73 -0.89 -7.22 -4.70
N GLY A 74 -0.30 -6.12 -4.23
CA GLY A 74 -0.49 -4.81 -4.82
C GLY A 74 0.24 -4.66 -6.16
N ARG A 75 -0.07 -3.59 -6.87
CA ARG A 75 0.49 -3.31 -8.21
C ARG A 75 2.01 -3.12 -8.19
N ASN A 76 2.55 -2.50 -7.16
CA ASN A 76 3.94 -2.05 -7.09
C ASN A 76 4.74 -2.87 -6.07
N ILE A 77 4.90 -4.17 -6.31
CA ILE A 77 5.64 -5.07 -5.41
C ILE A 77 7.16 -4.84 -5.42
N ASN A 78 7.71 -4.17 -6.44
CA ASN A 78 9.15 -4.02 -6.60
C ASN A 78 9.81 -3.27 -5.44
N LEU A 79 9.17 -2.19 -4.95
CA LEU A 79 9.73 -1.40 -3.84
C LEU A 79 9.74 -2.17 -2.50
N PRO A 80 8.67 -2.88 -2.09
CA PRO A 80 8.72 -3.80 -0.95
C PRO A 80 9.81 -4.85 -1.05
N LEU A 81 9.98 -5.48 -2.21
CA LEU A 81 11.04 -6.49 -2.42
C LEU A 81 12.43 -5.88 -2.31
N LEU A 82 12.63 -4.67 -2.85
CA LEU A 82 13.88 -3.94 -2.71
C LEU A 82 14.16 -3.58 -1.25
N ALA A 83 13.14 -3.19 -0.48
CA ALA A 83 13.26 -2.92 0.95
C ALA A 83 13.68 -4.18 1.74
N ILE A 84 13.07 -5.33 1.46
CA ILE A 84 13.50 -6.61 2.06
C ILE A 84 14.95 -6.91 1.70
N LEU A 85 15.31 -6.80 0.43
CA LEU A 85 16.67 -7.06 -0.04
C LEU A 85 17.69 -6.15 0.64
N SER A 86 17.42 -4.85 0.74
CA SER A 86 18.31 -3.89 1.40
C SER A 86 18.52 -4.21 2.88
N MET A 87 17.46 -4.64 3.58
CA MET A 87 17.56 -5.05 4.98
C MET A 87 18.30 -6.39 5.14
N CYS A 88 18.14 -7.34 4.22
CA CYS A 88 18.95 -8.56 4.20
C CYS A 88 20.44 -8.24 3.99
N CYS A 89 20.77 -7.35 3.07
CA CYS A 89 22.15 -6.90 2.85
C CYS A 89 22.73 -6.22 4.11
N THR A 90 21.93 -5.35 4.76
CA THR A 90 22.31 -4.70 6.02
C THR A 90 22.56 -5.75 7.12
N TYR A 91 21.67 -6.74 7.27
CA TYR A 91 21.84 -7.82 8.24
C TYR A 91 23.14 -8.60 7.99
N ILE A 92 23.41 -9.02 6.74
CA ILE A 92 24.62 -9.75 6.36
C ILE A 92 25.87 -8.91 6.65
N PHE A 93 25.84 -7.62 6.28
CA PHE A 93 26.96 -6.70 6.52
C PHE A 93 27.26 -6.55 8.01
N ILE A 94 26.25 -6.26 8.85
CA ILE A 94 26.42 -6.13 10.30
C ILE A 94 26.86 -7.45 10.93
N HIS A 95 26.29 -8.57 10.49
CA HIS A 95 26.68 -9.90 10.96
C HIS A 95 28.15 -10.19 10.66
N TYR A 96 28.62 -9.92 9.45
CA TYR A 96 30.01 -10.21 9.08
C TYR A 96 31.02 -9.31 9.79
N PHE A 97 30.77 -8.01 9.90
CA PHE A 97 31.77 -7.06 10.39
C PHE A 97 31.69 -6.77 11.88
N PHE A 98 30.54 -6.95 12.55
CA PHE A 98 30.31 -6.47 13.91
C PHE A 98 29.82 -7.55 14.89
N PHE A 99 29.33 -8.69 14.39
CA PHE A 99 28.69 -9.70 15.21
C PHE A 99 29.62 -10.29 16.28
N LEU A 100 30.86 -10.63 15.92
CA LEU A 100 31.83 -11.24 16.85
C LEU A 100 32.28 -10.29 17.97
N ASP A 101 32.22 -8.98 17.73
CA ASP A 101 32.57 -7.97 18.74
C ASP A 101 31.43 -7.72 19.73
N ALA A 102 30.21 -8.10 19.39
CA ALA A 102 29.04 -7.97 20.25
C ALA A 102 28.98 -9.09 21.29
N GLY A 103 28.50 -8.78 22.51
CA GLY A 103 28.25 -9.82 23.51
C GLY A 103 27.07 -10.74 23.09
N PRO A 104 27.00 -11.98 23.67
CA PRO A 104 26.03 -12.99 23.25
C PRO A 104 24.57 -12.54 23.41
N PHE A 105 24.28 -11.66 24.35
CA PHE A 105 22.95 -11.07 24.53
C PHE A 105 22.56 -10.18 23.36
N LEU A 106 23.46 -9.28 22.95
CA LEU A 106 23.21 -8.38 21.80
C LEU A 106 23.10 -9.15 20.49
N GLN A 107 23.90 -10.20 20.31
CA GLN A 107 23.81 -11.10 19.15
C GLN A 107 22.43 -11.78 19.04
N LYS A 108 21.88 -12.27 20.14
CA LYS A 108 20.55 -12.88 20.18
C LYS A 108 19.47 -11.86 19.80
N ILE A 109 19.48 -10.67 20.41
CA ILE A 109 18.48 -9.63 20.13
C ILE A 109 18.57 -9.18 18.66
N PHE A 110 19.78 -9.08 18.09
CA PHE A 110 20.00 -8.76 16.69
C PHE A 110 19.30 -9.77 15.77
N ASN A 111 19.55 -11.06 15.96
CA ASN A 111 18.94 -12.11 15.15
C ASN A 111 17.41 -12.16 15.29
N TYR A 112 16.89 -12.03 16.53
CA TYR A 112 15.45 -12.02 16.76
C TYR A 112 14.76 -10.79 16.16
N SER A 113 15.37 -9.61 16.25
CA SER A 113 14.79 -8.40 15.67
C SER A 113 14.70 -8.49 14.14
N PHE A 114 15.72 -9.06 13.50
CA PHE A 114 15.71 -9.31 12.07
C PHE A 114 14.63 -10.34 11.67
N LEU A 115 14.49 -11.43 12.42
CA LEU A 115 13.46 -12.44 12.18
C LEU A 115 12.05 -11.84 12.27
N VAL A 116 11.79 -11.05 13.32
CA VAL A 116 10.49 -10.35 13.49
C VAL A 116 10.25 -9.37 12.35
N TYR A 117 11.27 -8.63 11.91
CA TYR A 117 11.18 -7.74 10.75
C TYR A 117 10.76 -8.51 9.50
N ILE A 118 11.48 -9.58 9.14
CA ILE A 118 11.19 -10.35 7.91
C ILE A 118 9.77 -10.92 7.93
N ILE A 119 9.37 -11.53 9.06
CA ILE A 119 8.04 -12.12 9.20
C ILE A 119 6.96 -11.04 9.08
N SER A 120 7.05 -9.97 9.87
CA SER A 120 6.02 -8.92 9.90
C SER A 120 5.92 -8.18 8.57
N HIS A 121 7.05 -7.87 7.92
CA HIS A 121 7.06 -7.21 6.60
C HIS A 121 6.46 -8.12 5.52
N THR A 122 6.82 -9.41 5.49
CA THR A 122 6.28 -10.38 4.53
C THR A 122 4.77 -10.53 4.69
N PHE A 123 4.28 -10.70 5.93
CA PHE A 123 2.84 -10.78 6.16
C PHE A 123 2.12 -9.48 5.81
N SER A 124 2.69 -8.32 6.11
CA SER A 124 2.09 -7.04 5.77
C SER A 124 1.99 -6.81 4.26
N ILE A 125 2.94 -7.33 3.45
CA ILE A 125 2.91 -7.24 1.99
C ILE A 125 1.88 -8.19 1.37
N PHE A 126 1.77 -9.42 1.88
CA PHE A 126 0.99 -10.46 1.21
C PHE A 126 -0.42 -10.67 1.77
N LEU A 127 -0.67 -10.33 3.04
CA LEU A 127 -2.01 -10.45 3.59
C LEU A 127 -2.97 -9.45 2.93
N ASN A 128 -4.18 -9.91 2.69
CA ASN A 128 -5.26 -9.06 2.22
C ASN A 128 -5.53 -7.93 3.22
N PRO A 129 -5.51 -6.65 2.78
CA PRO A 129 -5.78 -5.50 3.67
C PRO A 129 -7.19 -5.44 4.25
N GLY A 130 -8.11 -6.27 3.76
CA GLY A 130 -9.52 -6.26 4.15
C GLY A 130 -10.42 -5.88 2.98
N ILE A 131 -10.30 -6.58 1.84
CA ILE A 131 -11.21 -6.42 0.72
C ILE A 131 -12.60 -6.91 1.17
N PRO A 132 -13.69 -6.10 1.03
CA PRO A 132 -15.02 -6.49 1.45
C PRO A 132 -15.48 -7.79 0.78
N PRO A 133 -16.03 -8.78 1.53
CA PRO A 133 -16.51 -10.03 0.95
C PRO A 133 -17.58 -9.80 -0.12
N TYR A 134 -17.65 -10.67 -1.11
CA TYR A 134 -18.63 -10.61 -2.19
C TYR A 134 -20.08 -10.42 -1.69
N LYS A 135 -20.46 -11.20 -0.67
CA LYS A 135 -21.82 -11.16 -0.11
C LYS A 135 -22.12 -9.92 0.73
N TYR A 136 -21.09 -9.13 1.09
CA TYR A 136 -21.24 -7.98 1.99
C TYR A 136 -22.20 -6.91 1.43
N ASN A 137 -22.00 -6.50 0.19
CA ASN A 137 -22.84 -5.48 -0.44
C ASN A 137 -24.33 -5.91 -0.54
N LYS A 138 -24.56 -7.20 -0.84
CA LYS A 138 -25.91 -7.77 -0.87
C LYS A 138 -26.52 -7.75 0.53
N LYS A 139 -25.79 -8.21 1.55
CA LYS A 139 -26.26 -8.22 2.94
C LYS A 139 -26.64 -6.82 3.42
N VAL A 140 -25.79 -5.80 3.17
CA VAL A 140 -26.10 -4.41 3.56
C VAL A 140 -27.33 -3.89 2.85
N LYS A 141 -27.54 -4.23 1.57
CA LYS A 141 -28.78 -3.86 0.84
C LYS A 141 -30.02 -4.54 1.42
N ASP A 142 -29.92 -5.83 1.72
CA ASP A 142 -31.03 -6.59 2.29
C ASP A 142 -31.37 -6.05 3.70
N ASP A 143 -30.38 -5.72 4.52
CA ASP A 143 -30.54 -5.09 5.84
C ASP A 143 -31.23 -3.72 5.73
N LEU A 144 -30.90 -2.92 4.72
CA LEU A 144 -31.56 -1.63 4.45
C LEU A 144 -33.00 -1.79 3.99
N LEU A 145 -33.29 -2.75 3.12
CA LEU A 145 -34.63 -3.02 2.60
C LEU A 145 -35.57 -3.57 3.70
N SER A 146 -35.04 -4.42 4.60
CA SER A 146 -35.79 -4.96 5.74
C SER A 146 -36.00 -3.94 6.87
N LYS A 147 -35.52 -2.70 6.72
CA LYS A 147 -35.52 -1.65 7.77
C LYS A 147 -34.81 -2.05 9.08
N SER A 148 -34.01 -3.12 9.05
CA SER A 148 -33.15 -3.51 10.18
C SER A 148 -31.96 -2.56 10.37
N LEU A 149 -31.69 -1.71 9.38
CA LEU A 149 -30.64 -0.69 9.38
C LEU A 149 -31.21 0.67 8.97
N ASN A 150 -30.82 1.73 9.68
CA ASN A 150 -31.17 3.10 9.29
C ASN A 150 -30.28 3.59 8.17
N ASN A 151 -30.83 4.41 7.26
CA ASN A 151 -30.05 5.02 6.19
C ASN A 151 -28.90 5.91 6.69
N LEU A 152 -29.02 6.46 7.90
CA LEU A 152 -27.99 7.27 8.57
C LEU A 152 -26.76 6.47 8.98
N ASP A 153 -26.89 5.14 9.17
CA ASP A 153 -25.81 4.25 9.58
C ASP A 153 -25.03 3.65 8.39
N CYS A 154 -25.45 4.00 7.17
CA CYS A 154 -24.88 3.46 5.95
C CYS A 154 -24.33 4.55 5.03
N SER A 155 -23.33 4.20 4.27
CA SER A 155 -22.77 5.03 3.20
C SER A 155 -22.54 4.20 1.93
N ARG A 156 -22.20 4.88 0.82
CA ARG A 156 -21.96 4.24 -0.46
C ARG A 156 -20.74 4.80 -1.14
N CYS A 157 -19.83 3.92 -1.54
CA CYS A 157 -18.76 4.26 -2.47
C CYS A 157 -19.33 4.33 -3.90
N LYS A 158 -19.35 5.54 -4.49
CA LYS A 158 -19.87 5.76 -5.85
C LYS A 158 -19.00 5.09 -6.92
N ILE A 159 -17.70 4.95 -6.68
CA ILE A 159 -16.74 4.36 -7.64
C ILE A 159 -16.90 2.84 -7.71
N CYS A 160 -16.92 2.17 -6.55
CA CYS A 160 -17.09 0.72 -6.45
C CYS A 160 -18.54 0.26 -6.43
N ASN A 161 -19.48 1.20 -6.34
CA ASN A 161 -20.91 0.91 -6.18
C ASN A 161 -21.20 -0.01 -4.98
N LEU A 162 -20.43 0.19 -3.88
CA LEU A 162 -20.46 -0.61 -2.67
C LEU A 162 -21.24 0.14 -1.58
N ASN A 163 -22.34 -0.45 -1.08
CA ASN A 163 -22.98 0.03 0.12
C ASN A 163 -22.29 -0.58 1.35
N TYR A 164 -22.10 0.22 2.41
CA TYR A 164 -21.42 -0.24 3.62
C TYR A 164 -21.93 0.45 4.87
N LYS A 165 -21.77 -0.21 6.01
CA LYS A 165 -22.07 0.34 7.33
C LYS A 165 -20.93 1.29 7.74
N LEU A 166 -21.26 2.44 8.33
CA LEU A 166 -20.26 3.43 8.77
C LEU A 166 -19.30 2.85 9.81
N VAL A 167 -19.79 1.95 10.67
CA VAL A 167 -18.97 1.26 11.68
C VAL A 167 -17.82 0.43 11.06
N ASP A 168 -17.98 -0.02 9.83
CA ASP A 168 -16.95 -0.85 9.14
C ASP A 168 -15.76 -0.03 8.62
N LYS A 169 -15.85 1.32 8.71
CA LYS A 169 -14.78 2.26 8.30
C LYS A 169 -14.20 1.92 6.92
N ILE A 170 -15.08 1.70 5.94
CA ILE A 170 -14.64 1.37 4.58
C ILE A 170 -14.16 2.63 3.87
N GLY A 171 -12.94 2.57 3.33
CA GLY A 171 -12.34 3.61 2.49
C GLY A 171 -12.01 3.11 1.10
N HIS A 172 -12.08 4.00 0.10
CA HIS A 172 -11.69 3.72 -1.28
C HIS A 172 -10.25 4.20 -1.52
N CYS A 173 -9.42 3.31 -2.04
CA CYS A 173 -8.09 3.66 -2.49
C CYS A 173 -8.08 3.95 -4.00
N GLU A 174 -7.75 5.17 -4.39
CA GLU A 174 -7.67 5.54 -5.81
C GLU A 174 -6.52 4.82 -6.55
N LYS A 175 -5.40 4.50 -5.85
CA LYS A 175 -4.25 3.81 -6.45
C LYS A 175 -4.53 2.33 -6.68
N CYS A 176 -5.23 1.68 -5.74
CA CYS A 176 -5.64 0.28 -5.86
C CYS A 176 -6.98 0.12 -6.57
N GLU A 177 -7.75 1.21 -6.76
CA GLU A 177 -9.04 1.27 -7.44
C GLU A 177 -10.13 0.38 -6.78
N ILE A 178 -10.00 0.11 -5.46
CA ILE A 178 -10.95 -0.70 -4.67
C ILE A 178 -11.13 -0.16 -3.25
N CYS A 179 -12.19 -0.67 -2.58
CA CYS A 179 -12.47 -0.38 -1.18
C CYS A 179 -11.88 -1.43 -0.24
N TYR A 180 -11.52 -0.99 0.99
CA TYR A 180 -11.01 -1.84 2.06
C TYR A 180 -11.72 -1.56 3.37
N PHE A 181 -11.95 -2.59 4.19
CA PHE A 181 -12.35 -2.46 5.58
C PHE A 181 -11.24 -1.82 6.40
N GLY A 182 -11.61 -0.88 7.29
CA GLY A 182 -10.64 -0.20 8.14
C GLY A 182 -9.49 0.43 7.33
N TYR A 183 -9.81 1.00 6.15
CA TYR A 183 -8.82 1.62 5.29
C TYR A 183 -8.08 2.73 6.04
N ASP A 184 -6.77 2.63 6.09
CA ASP A 184 -5.88 3.63 6.66
C ASP A 184 -5.23 4.45 5.53
N HIS A 185 -4.28 3.87 4.81
CA HIS A 185 -3.62 4.55 3.70
C HIS A 185 -3.10 3.56 2.65
N HIS A 186 -2.67 4.09 1.51
CA HIS A 186 -1.90 3.34 0.51
C HIS A 186 -0.42 3.47 0.82
N CYS A 187 0.21 2.37 1.21
CA CYS A 187 1.61 2.34 1.61
C CYS A 187 2.51 1.88 0.45
N ILE A 188 3.46 2.72 0.07
CA ILE A 188 4.42 2.40 -1.00
C ILE A 188 5.39 1.29 -0.59
N TRP A 189 5.75 1.22 0.71
CA TRP A 189 6.65 0.21 1.27
C TRP A 189 6.04 -1.19 1.34
N MET A 190 4.72 -1.28 1.22
CA MET A 190 3.96 -2.52 1.14
C MET A 190 3.49 -2.83 -0.28
N GLY A 191 3.59 -1.86 -1.18
CA GLY A 191 3.09 -1.97 -2.55
C GLY A 191 1.57 -2.00 -2.69
N HIS A 192 0.83 -1.94 -1.56
CA HIS A 192 -0.62 -1.88 -1.50
C HIS A 192 -1.13 -1.15 -0.25
N CYS A 193 -2.41 -1.27 0.09
CA CYS A 193 -3.02 -0.57 1.21
C CYS A 193 -2.74 -1.24 2.57
N VAL A 194 -2.77 -0.42 3.61
CA VAL A 194 -2.93 -0.83 5.00
C VAL A 194 -4.42 -0.72 5.34
N GLY A 195 -4.96 -1.77 5.93
CA GLY A 195 -6.34 -1.86 6.33
C GLY A 195 -6.53 -2.76 7.56
N ARG A 196 -7.79 -3.15 7.81
CA ARG A 196 -8.14 -3.90 9.04
C ARG A 196 -7.34 -5.20 9.20
N ASP A 197 -7.15 -5.97 8.12
CA ASP A 197 -6.71 -7.35 8.24
C ASP A 197 -5.18 -7.52 8.17
N ASN A 198 -4.43 -6.50 7.66
CA ASN A 198 -2.98 -6.47 7.66
C ASN A 198 -2.36 -5.37 8.56
N GLY A 199 -3.19 -4.52 9.18
CA GLY A 199 -2.73 -3.37 9.96
C GLY A 199 -1.82 -3.74 11.13
N ILE A 200 -2.10 -4.85 11.84
CA ILE A 200 -1.26 -5.29 12.96
C ILE A 200 0.15 -5.67 12.47
N PHE A 201 0.27 -6.35 11.33
CA PHE A 201 1.57 -6.72 10.77
C PHE A 201 2.33 -5.50 10.27
N PHE A 202 1.62 -4.48 9.76
CA PHE A 202 2.23 -3.20 9.42
C PHE A 202 2.84 -2.50 10.64
N VAL A 203 2.10 -2.43 11.75
CA VAL A 203 2.62 -1.85 13.01
C VAL A 203 3.84 -2.63 13.51
N LEU A 204 3.76 -3.96 13.53
CA LEU A 204 4.89 -4.82 13.93
C LEU A 204 6.10 -4.64 13.01
N PHE A 205 5.89 -4.50 11.70
CA PHE A 205 6.94 -4.20 10.73
C PHE A 205 7.64 -2.88 11.03
N ILE A 206 6.90 -1.79 11.29
CA ILE A 206 7.48 -0.49 11.62
C ILE A 206 8.28 -0.56 12.92
N MET A 207 7.71 -1.17 13.96
CA MET A 207 8.39 -1.34 15.26
C MET A 207 9.66 -2.19 15.14
N ALA A 208 9.58 -3.32 14.43
CA ALA A 208 10.72 -4.21 14.21
C ALA A 208 11.84 -3.53 13.42
N THR A 209 11.48 -2.74 12.39
CA THR A 209 12.44 -1.95 11.61
C THR A 209 13.19 -0.97 12.50
N PHE A 210 12.47 -0.22 13.34
CA PHE A 210 13.07 0.75 14.25
C PHE A 210 14.01 0.08 15.26
N ILE A 211 13.56 -1.01 15.90
CA ILE A 211 14.37 -1.80 16.86
C ILE A 211 15.60 -2.36 16.18
N PHE A 212 15.47 -2.94 14.98
CA PHE A 212 16.59 -3.50 14.24
C PHE A 212 17.67 -2.44 13.93
N ILE A 213 17.26 -1.25 13.48
CA ILE A 213 18.19 -0.13 13.21
C ILE A 213 18.93 0.29 14.48
N LEU A 214 18.21 0.41 15.61
CA LEU A 214 18.85 0.74 16.91
C LEU A 214 19.89 -0.29 17.33
N ILE A 215 19.60 -1.58 17.13
CA ILE A 215 20.53 -2.66 17.46
C ILE A 215 21.76 -2.63 16.54
N CYS A 216 21.56 -2.41 15.23
CA CYS A 216 22.67 -2.23 14.29
C CYS A 216 23.60 -1.09 14.75
N PHE A 217 23.03 0.04 15.14
CA PHE A 217 23.77 1.17 15.66
C PHE A 217 24.54 0.82 16.94
N ALA A 218 23.91 0.12 17.89
CA ALA A 218 24.56 -0.33 19.12
C ALA A 218 25.74 -1.27 18.85
N MET A 219 25.61 -2.19 17.88
CA MET A 219 26.71 -3.11 17.50
C MET A 219 27.90 -2.36 16.92
N ILE A 220 27.65 -1.37 16.06
CA ILE A 220 28.69 -0.49 15.49
C ILE A 220 29.41 0.27 16.62
N LEU A 221 28.63 0.85 17.55
CA LEU A 221 29.16 1.60 18.68
C LEU A 221 30.05 0.75 19.60
N VAL A 222 29.62 -0.47 19.91
CA VAL A 222 30.42 -1.43 20.71
C VAL A 222 31.78 -1.69 20.07
N LYS A 223 31.82 -1.90 18.75
CA LYS A 223 33.08 -2.12 18.02
C LYS A 223 33.99 -0.88 18.05
N ILE A 224 33.43 0.29 17.85
CA ILE A 224 34.19 1.57 17.90
C ILE A 224 34.79 1.76 19.29
N ILE A 225 34.00 1.57 20.35
CA ILE A 225 34.50 1.69 21.75
C ILE A 225 35.65 0.71 22.02
N LYS A 226 35.47 -0.55 21.63
CA LYS A 226 36.55 -1.56 21.78
C LYS A 226 37.83 -1.15 21.05
N TYR A 227 37.70 -0.68 19.81
CA TYR A 227 38.82 -0.20 19.04
C TYR A 227 39.57 0.96 19.74
N LEU A 228 38.84 1.95 20.23
CA LEU A 228 39.42 3.11 20.95
C LEU A 228 40.11 2.70 22.27
N LEU A 229 39.51 1.79 23.04
CA LEU A 229 40.09 1.28 24.25
C LEU A 229 41.41 0.52 24.01
N ILE A 230 41.49 -0.26 22.92
CA ILE A 230 42.72 -0.97 22.56
C ILE A 230 43.80 0.05 22.14
N LYS A 231 43.43 1.03 21.30
CA LYS A 231 44.38 2.05 20.83
C LYS A 231 44.94 2.92 21.95
N ASN A 232 44.16 3.21 22.99
CA ASN A 232 44.62 4.00 24.13
C ASN A 232 45.50 3.22 25.13
N LYS A 233 45.62 1.88 24.96
CA LYS A 233 46.43 1.02 25.81
C LYS A 233 47.88 0.85 25.31
N TYR A 234 48.14 1.25 24.07
CA TYR A 234 49.45 1.26 23.42
C TYR A 234 49.87 2.71 23.11
#